data_14401ecf112f3a0b3db02e26c07e90a5
#
_entry.id   14401ecf112f3a0b3db02e26c07e90a5
#
_cell.length_a   1.000
_cell.length_b   1.000
_cell.length_c   1.000
_cell.angle_alpha   90.00
_cell.angle_beta   90.00
_cell.angle_gamma   90.00
#
_symmetry.space_group_name_H-M   'P 1'
#
loop_
_entity.id
_entity.type
_entity.pdbx_description
1 polymer ?
#
loop_
_entity_poly.entity_id
_entity_poly.type
_entity_poly.pdbx_seq_one_letter_code
_entity_poly.pdbx_strand_id
1 'polypeptide(L)'
;MAKAYHEALHPLGNLGIQVSMAALENTHIPAHWHEAMEILFCLNGSVRVHVEHERLTLQRNQLIVFDSKEVHSIHSDSNLYMFLCIHVDKKRLSVYCPDLELYHINCRPVSLDDPKSTQYIHIRQLAHDLTRMNVENESTSAMRSDGTALLMLADLIRYFSVYSLPGATAGTSQSNDTLREIITYVNEHYTEKLSLEEVANQVGFSREYFCRFFKLWKINIYNTIFTAPYIPASFPSVARTNSASADA
;
A
#
# COMPACT_ATOMS: atom_id res chain seq x y z
N MET A 1 11.18 -14.52 8.32
CA MET A 1 9.97 -13.88 7.74
C MET A 1 9.68 -12.63 8.55
N ALA A 2 9.44 -11.52 7.89
CA ALA A 2 9.46 -10.19 8.46
C ALA A 2 8.16 -9.82 9.19
N LYS A 3 8.26 -8.89 10.14
CA LYS A 3 7.18 -8.37 10.98
C LYS A 3 6.30 -7.38 10.21
N ALA A 4 5.03 -7.26 10.60
CA ALA A 4 4.23 -6.10 10.25
C ALA A 4 4.79 -4.86 10.95
N TYR A 5 4.88 -3.73 10.24
CA TYR A 5 5.45 -2.49 10.75
C TYR A 5 4.71 -1.27 10.21
N HIS A 6 4.83 -0.16 10.93
CA HIS A 6 4.47 1.15 10.39
C HIS A 6 5.60 1.60 9.46
N GLU A 7 5.30 1.78 8.19
CA GLU A 7 6.27 2.31 7.23
C GLU A 7 6.24 3.84 7.27
N ALA A 8 7.36 4.43 7.69
CA ALA A 8 7.56 5.86 7.57
C ALA A 8 7.97 6.18 6.13
N LEU A 9 7.03 6.61 5.31
CA LEU A 9 7.32 7.03 3.94
C LEU A 9 8.17 8.31 3.95
N HIS A 10 9.09 8.40 2.97
CA HIS A 10 9.82 9.65 2.73
C HIS A 10 8.85 10.80 2.43
N PRO A 11 9.27 12.07 2.63
CA PRO A 11 8.43 13.21 2.31
C PRO A 11 7.92 13.10 0.88
N LEU A 12 6.60 12.98 0.75
CA LEU A 12 5.93 12.95 -0.55
C LEU A 12 6.15 14.29 -1.25
N GLY A 13 6.13 14.31 -2.58
CA GLY A 13 6.31 15.51 -3.39
C GLY A 13 5.42 16.69 -2.99
N ASN A 14 5.56 17.84 -3.62
CA ASN A 14 4.89 19.09 -3.23
C ASN A 14 3.37 18.97 -3.09
N LEU A 15 2.72 18.14 -3.92
CA LEU A 15 1.28 17.86 -3.86
C LEU A 15 0.92 16.71 -2.91
N GLY A 16 1.87 16.12 -2.19
CA GLY A 16 1.61 14.93 -1.38
C GLY A 16 1.42 13.67 -2.24
N ILE A 17 1.95 13.66 -3.45
CA ILE A 17 1.95 12.50 -4.35
C ILE A 17 3.39 12.11 -4.64
N GLN A 18 3.67 10.83 -4.58
CA GLN A 18 4.96 10.27 -5.00
C GLN A 18 4.70 9.10 -5.94
N VAL A 19 5.31 9.16 -7.12
CA VAL A 19 5.29 8.10 -8.12
C VAL A 19 6.68 7.48 -8.19
N SER A 20 6.78 6.19 -7.98
CA SER A 20 8.03 5.44 -7.98
C SER A 20 7.89 4.12 -8.71
N MET A 21 8.99 3.62 -9.25
CA MET A 21 9.07 2.28 -9.84
C MET A 21 10.11 1.47 -9.09
N ALA A 22 9.80 0.21 -8.87
CA ALA A 22 10.75 -0.73 -8.29
C ALA A 22 10.73 -2.08 -8.99
N ALA A 23 11.85 -2.78 -8.91
CA ALA A 23 12.01 -4.15 -9.34
C ALA A 23 12.55 -4.96 -8.16
N LEU A 24 11.87 -6.04 -7.84
CA LEU A 24 12.19 -6.90 -6.71
C LEU A 24 12.30 -8.36 -7.16
N GLU A 25 13.23 -9.10 -6.56
CA GLU A 25 13.40 -10.53 -6.78
C GLU A 25 13.09 -11.29 -5.51
N ASN A 26 12.30 -12.36 -5.62
CA ASN A 26 11.97 -13.27 -4.50
C ASN A 26 11.70 -12.54 -3.18
N THR A 27 10.90 -11.47 -3.25
CA THR A 27 10.74 -10.53 -2.14
C THR A 27 9.46 -10.81 -1.36
N HIS A 28 9.59 -10.72 -0.06
CA HIS A 28 8.47 -10.69 0.86
C HIS A 28 8.46 -9.35 1.59
N ILE A 29 7.44 -8.53 1.33
CA ILE A 29 7.14 -7.34 2.11
C ILE A 29 6.15 -7.78 3.18
N PRO A 30 6.54 -7.77 4.46
CA PRO A 30 5.68 -8.25 5.54
C PRO A 30 4.47 -7.36 5.71
N ALA A 31 3.53 -7.77 6.55
CA ALA A 31 2.37 -6.97 6.87
C ALA A 31 2.79 -5.63 7.48
N HIS A 32 2.36 -4.54 6.89
CA HIS A 32 2.67 -3.16 7.28
C HIS A 32 1.48 -2.25 6.97
N TRP A 33 1.56 -1.03 7.43
CA TRP A 33 0.61 0.04 7.12
C TRP A 33 1.32 1.39 7.15
N HIS A 34 0.75 2.39 6.50
CA HIS A 34 1.23 3.76 6.47
C HIS A 34 0.05 4.75 6.34
N GLU A 35 0.30 6.03 6.63
CA GLU A 35 -0.73 7.07 6.59
C GLU A 35 -1.19 7.41 5.15
N ALA A 36 -0.31 7.25 4.16
CA ALA A 36 -0.65 7.48 2.77
C ALA A 36 -1.55 6.37 2.22
N MET A 37 -2.38 6.68 1.25
CA MET A 37 -2.96 5.70 0.35
C MET A 37 -1.89 5.22 -0.64
N GLU A 38 -1.88 3.94 -0.97
CA GLU A 38 -0.96 3.36 -1.96
C GLU A 38 -1.72 2.75 -3.13
N ILE A 39 -1.28 3.05 -4.35
CA ILE A 39 -1.74 2.38 -5.57
C ILE A 39 -0.57 1.55 -6.09
N LEU A 40 -0.75 0.25 -6.15
CA LEU A 40 0.24 -0.69 -6.65
C LEU A 40 -0.19 -1.20 -8.03
N PHE A 41 0.59 -0.94 -9.06
CA PHE A 41 0.35 -1.41 -10.43
C PHE A 41 1.44 -2.38 -10.88
N CYS A 42 1.06 -3.61 -11.20
CA CYS A 42 1.98 -4.67 -11.62
C CYS A 42 2.39 -4.51 -13.09
N LEU A 43 3.66 -4.21 -13.33
CA LEU A 43 4.24 -4.06 -14.67
C LEU A 43 4.74 -5.39 -15.23
N ASN A 44 5.31 -6.24 -14.38
CA ASN A 44 5.82 -7.55 -14.76
C ASN A 44 5.77 -8.53 -13.59
N GLY A 45 5.58 -9.80 -13.91
CA GLY A 45 5.46 -10.87 -12.90
C GLY A 45 4.07 -10.97 -12.29
N SER A 46 4.00 -11.57 -11.12
CA SER A 46 2.79 -11.65 -10.29
C SER A 46 3.17 -11.66 -8.83
N VAL A 47 2.28 -11.14 -7.98
CA VAL A 47 2.46 -11.14 -6.53
C VAL A 47 1.19 -11.58 -5.83
N ARG A 48 1.36 -12.25 -4.70
CA ARG A 48 0.27 -12.48 -3.76
C ARG A 48 0.19 -11.29 -2.82
N VAL A 49 -0.97 -10.73 -2.72
CA VAL A 49 -1.28 -9.59 -1.85
C VAL A 49 -2.23 -10.09 -0.77
N HIS A 50 -1.93 -9.76 0.47
CA HIS A 50 -2.87 -9.87 1.57
C HIS A 50 -3.26 -8.47 2.01
N VAL A 51 -4.54 -8.21 2.06
CA VAL A 51 -5.10 -6.95 2.52
C VAL A 51 -6.35 -7.25 3.31
N GLU A 52 -6.40 -6.79 4.55
CA GLU A 52 -7.47 -7.15 5.49
C GLU A 52 -7.70 -8.67 5.55
N HIS A 53 -8.90 -9.12 5.18
CA HIS A 53 -9.27 -10.54 5.14
C HIS A 53 -9.10 -11.19 3.77
N GLU A 54 -8.67 -10.42 2.77
CA GLU A 54 -8.57 -10.85 1.39
C GLU A 54 -7.16 -11.36 1.05
N ARG A 55 -7.12 -12.36 0.19
CA ARG A 55 -5.90 -12.84 -0.46
C ARG A 55 -6.12 -12.79 -1.95
N LEU A 56 -5.32 -11.99 -2.61
CA LEU A 56 -5.40 -11.75 -4.04
C LEU A 56 -4.08 -12.11 -4.70
N THR A 57 -4.15 -12.50 -5.97
CA THR A 57 -2.97 -12.54 -6.84
C THR A 57 -3.07 -11.38 -7.80
N LEU A 58 -2.16 -10.43 -7.67
CA LEU A 58 -2.04 -9.30 -8.60
C LEU A 58 -1.13 -9.74 -9.74
N GLN A 59 -1.69 -9.75 -10.95
CA GLN A 59 -1.00 -10.14 -12.18
C GLN A 59 -0.56 -8.92 -12.97
N ARG A 60 0.29 -9.15 -13.97
CA ARG A 60 0.70 -8.10 -14.92
C ARG A 60 -0.53 -7.34 -15.46
N ASN A 61 -0.41 -6.02 -15.56
CA ASN A 61 -1.46 -5.10 -15.97
C ASN A 61 -2.65 -5.00 -15.00
N GLN A 62 -2.53 -5.48 -13.79
CA GLN A 62 -3.52 -5.25 -12.74
C GLN A 62 -3.00 -4.25 -11.73
N LEU A 63 -3.92 -3.51 -11.13
CA LEU A 63 -3.65 -2.62 -10.02
C LEU A 63 -4.56 -2.94 -8.83
N ILE A 64 -4.07 -2.56 -7.67
CA ILE A 64 -4.81 -2.59 -6.41
C ILE A 64 -4.56 -1.28 -5.66
N VAL A 65 -5.53 -0.85 -4.88
CA VAL A 65 -5.38 0.28 -3.96
C VAL A 65 -5.40 -0.25 -2.54
N PHE A 66 -4.42 0.17 -1.74
CA PHE A 66 -4.42 0.09 -0.29
C PHE A 66 -4.78 1.46 0.25
N ASP A 67 -5.90 1.56 0.94
CA ASP A 67 -6.31 2.85 1.48
C ASP A 67 -5.45 3.26 2.69
N SER A 68 -5.54 4.52 3.10
CA SER A 68 -4.79 5.04 4.26
C SER A 68 -5.00 4.14 5.48
N LYS A 69 -3.88 3.74 6.10
CA LYS A 69 -3.86 2.86 7.30
C LYS A 69 -4.36 1.42 7.06
N GLU A 70 -4.59 1.00 5.83
CA GLU A 70 -4.97 -0.38 5.53
C GLU A 70 -3.77 -1.30 5.65
N VAL A 71 -3.88 -2.33 6.51
CA VAL A 71 -2.78 -3.29 6.70
C VAL A 71 -2.70 -4.22 5.50
N HIS A 72 -1.53 -4.30 4.89
CA HIS A 72 -1.29 -5.13 3.72
C HIS A 72 0.10 -5.78 3.74
N SER A 73 0.26 -6.83 2.94
CA SER A 73 1.56 -7.48 2.72
C SER A 73 1.65 -7.97 1.28
N ILE A 74 2.88 -8.04 0.75
CA ILE A 74 3.16 -8.43 -0.62
C ILE A 74 4.18 -9.57 -0.60
N HIS A 75 3.89 -10.63 -1.35
CA HIS A 75 4.78 -11.76 -1.49
C HIS A 75 4.94 -12.13 -2.97
N SER A 76 6.16 -12.04 -3.48
CA SER A 76 6.50 -12.45 -4.83
C SER A 76 7.25 -13.77 -4.81
N ASP A 77 6.71 -14.75 -5.54
CA ASP A 77 7.40 -16.00 -5.87
C ASP A 77 8.07 -15.91 -7.27
N SER A 78 7.95 -14.76 -7.95
CA SER A 78 8.54 -14.53 -9.26
C SER A 78 10.01 -14.16 -9.12
N ASN A 79 10.83 -14.64 -10.06
CA ASN A 79 12.26 -14.29 -10.10
C ASN A 79 12.47 -12.78 -10.28
N LEU A 80 11.57 -12.12 -11.00
CA LEU A 80 11.56 -10.67 -11.15
C LEU A 80 10.13 -10.15 -11.13
N TYR A 81 9.85 -9.27 -10.19
CA TYR A 81 8.61 -8.55 -10.10
C TYR A 81 8.87 -7.05 -10.24
N MET A 82 8.15 -6.40 -11.15
CA MET A 82 8.26 -4.95 -11.39
C MET A 82 6.91 -4.29 -11.17
N PHE A 83 6.91 -3.15 -10.51
CA PHE A 83 5.70 -2.41 -10.21
C PHE A 83 5.92 -0.90 -10.24
N LEU A 84 4.83 -0.18 -10.50
CA LEU A 84 4.68 1.24 -10.24
C LEU A 84 3.94 1.35 -8.90
N CYS A 85 4.49 2.14 -8.00
CA CYS A 85 3.89 2.46 -6.71
C CYS A 85 3.60 3.96 -6.66
N ILE A 86 2.39 4.31 -6.27
CA ILE A 86 1.94 5.70 -6.13
C ILE A 86 1.44 5.88 -4.71
N HIS A 87 2.15 6.69 -3.92
CA HIS A 87 1.73 7.07 -2.58
C HIS A 87 1.02 8.42 -2.63
N VAL A 88 -0.09 8.54 -1.91
CA VAL A 88 -0.94 9.73 -1.89
C VAL A 88 -1.26 10.11 -0.45
N ASP A 89 -0.87 11.31 -0.04
CA ASP A 89 -1.27 11.92 1.21
C ASP A 89 -2.63 12.62 1.03
N LYS A 90 -3.71 11.96 1.45
CA LYS A 90 -5.07 12.47 1.35
C LYS A 90 -5.24 13.82 2.06
N LYS A 91 -4.52 14.06 3.16
CA LYS A 91 -4.60 15.32 3.92
C LYS A 91 -4.08 16.50 3.10
N ARG A 92 -2.97 16.32 2.39
CA ARG A 92 -2.43 17.38 1.51
C ARG A 92 -3.34 17.68 0.34
N LEU A 93 -4.08 16.69 -0.14
CA LEU A 93 -5.03 16.87 -1.24
C LEU A 93 -6.40 17.42 -0.81
N SER A 94 -6.62 17.66 0.48
CA SER A 94 -7.85 18.29 0.99
C SER A 94 -8.11 19.68 0.39
N VAL A 95 -7.10 20.33 -0.18
CA VAL A 95 -7.25 21.58 -0.94
C VAL A 95 -8.13 21.40 -2.17
N TYR A 96 -8.16 20.22 -2.79
CA TYR A 96 -9.01 19.91 -3.95
C TYR A 96 -10.32 19.24 -3.53
N CYS A 97 -10.31 18.45 -2.48
CA CYS A 97 -11.45 17.72 -1.95
C CYS A 97 -11.38 17.73 -0.40
N PRO A 98 -12.04 18.70 0.26
CA PRO A 98 -11.95 18.88 1.71
C PRO A 98 -12.27 17.60 2.52
N ASP A 99 -13.21 16.81 2.01
CA ASP A 99 -13.69 15.58 2.68
C ASP A 99 -12.96 14.32 2.18
N LEU A 100 -11.81 14.45 1.53
CA LEU A 100 -11.11 13.31 0.91
C LEU A 100 -10.78 12.18 1.89
N GLU A 101 -10.51 12.52 3.14
CA GLU A 101 -10.25 11.52 4.19
C GLU A 101 -11.49 10.68 4.56
N LEU A 102 -12.70 11.16 4.23
CA LEU A 102 -13.95 10.43 4.48
C LEU A 102 -14.29 9.44 3.35
N TYR A 103 -13.59 9.49 2.24
CA TYR A 103 -13.73 8.52 1.16
C TYR A 103 -12.83 7.31 1.43
N HIS A 104 -13.45 6.16 1.65
CA HIS A 104 -12.74 4.88 1.67
C HIS A 104 -12.64 4.33 0.26
N ILE A 105 -11.41 4.25 -0.29
CA ILE A 105 -11.16 3.83 -1.66
C ILE A 105 -10.85 2.33 -1.66
N ASN A 106 -11.69 1.55 -2.32
CA ASN A 106 -11.53 0.11 -2.49
C ASN A 106 -11.52 -0.24 -3.99
N CYS A 107 -10.34 -0.27 -4.60
CA CYS A 107 -10.16 -0.71 -5.96
C CYS A 107 -9.34 -2.01 -5.99
N ARG A 108 -9.98 -3.08 -6.40
CA ARG A 108 -9.41 -4.41 -6.57
C ARG A 108 -9.41 -4.78 -8.05
N PRO A 109 -8.60 -5.75 -8.51
CA PRO A 109 -8.69 -6.26 -9.87
C PRO A 109 -10.10 -6.75 -10.19
N VAL A 110 -10.68 -6.26 -11.29
CA VAL A 110 -12.02 -6.62 -11.74
C VAL A 110 -11.97 -7.46 -13.03
N SER A 111 -12.94 -8.33 -13.21
CA SER A 111 -13.12 -9.10 -14.44
C SER A 111 -13.71 -8.23 -15.57
N LEU A 112 -13.67 -8.71 -16.82
CA LEU A 112 -14.19 -7.94 -17.97
C LEU A 112 -15.71 -7.79 -17.95
N ASP A 113 -16.41 -8.65 -17.27
CA ASP A 113 -17.87 -8.67 -17.10
C ASP A 113 -18.33 -7.82 -15.90
N ASP A 114 -17.39 -7.29 -15.11
CA ASP A 114 -17.73 -6.39 -14.02
C ASP A 114 -18.28 -5.06 -14.57
N PRO A 115 -19.37 -4.52 -14.00
CA PRO A 115 -19.92 -3.21 -14.40
C PRO A 115 -18.91 -2.07 -14.37
N LYS A 116 -17.87 -2.18 -13.56
CA LYS A 116 -16.79 -1.19 -13.42
C LYS A 116 -15.58 -1.47 -14.31
N SER A 117 -15.64 -2.47 -15.18
CA SER A 117 -14.50 -2.89 -16.02
C SER A 117 -13.96 -1.75 -16.90
N THR A 118 -14.84 -0.95 -17.50
CA THR A 118 -14.44 0.19 -18.34
C THR A 118 -13.66 1.24 -17.53
N GLN A 119 -14.14 1.58 -16.34
CA GLN A 119 -13.47 2.53 -15.45
C GLN A 119 -12.14 1.99 -14.95
N TYR A 120 -12.08 0.70 -14.62
CA TYR A 120 -10.85 0.04 -14.22
C TYR A 120 -9.83 0.01 -15.36
N ILE A 121 -10.25 -0.25 -16.59
CA ILE A 121 -9.38 -0.19 -17.78
C ILE A 121 -8.82 1.23 -17.95
N HIS A 122 -9.64 2.25 -17.79
CA HIS A 122 -9.18 3.65 -17.89
C HIS A 122 -8.13 3.98 -16.82
N ILE A 123 -8.36 3.58 -15.56
CA ILE A 123 -7.37 3.77 -14.47
C ILE A 123 -6.05 3.05 -14.79
N ARG A 124 -6.10 1.85 -15.36
CA ARG A 124 -4.90 1.13 -15.81
C ARG A 124 -4.15 1.87 -16.93
N GLN A 125 -4.86 2.52 -17.85
CA GLN A 125 -4.23 3.35 -18.88
C GLN A 125 -3.48 4.53 -18.27
N LEU A 126 -4.07 5.21 -17.28
CA LEU A 126 -3.39 6.27 -16.54
C LEU A 126 -2.14 5.75 -15.80
N ALA A 127 -2.18 4.53 -15.25
CA ALA A 127 -1.00 3.89 -14.63
C ALA A 127 0.11 3.61 -15.66
N HIS A 128 -0.23 3.18 -16.86
CA HIS A 128 0.74 3.05 -17.96
C HIS A 128 1.34 4.38 -18.38
N ASP A 129 0.55 5.44 -18.46
CA ASP A 129 1.05 6.78 -18.78
C ASP A 129 2.01 7.28 -17.69
N LEU A 130 1.69 7.08 -16.41
CA LEU A 130 2.59 7.38 -15.29
C LEU A 130 3.89 6.58 -15.36
N THR A 131 3.82 5.29 -15.72
CA THR A 131 5.01 4.45 -15.92
C THR A 131 5.92 5.04 -16.99
N ARG A 132 5.35 5.43 -18.14
CA ARG A 132 6.09 6.03 -19.24
C ARG A 132 6.75 7.36 -18.83
N MET A 133 6.00 8.26 -18.18
CA MET A 133 6.50 9.55 -17.70
C MET A 133 7.59 9.39 -16.64
N ASN A 134 7.55 8.33 -15.84
CA ASN A 134 8.59 8.06 -14.84
C ASN A 134 9.93 7.67 -15.48
N VAL A 135 9.89 7.09 -16.68
CA VAL A 135 11.09 6.72 -17.46
C VAL A 135 11.57 7.89 -18.33
N GLU A 136 10.65 8.70 -18.89
CA GLU A 136 10.96 9.87 -19.70
C GLU A 136 11.62 10.94 -18.83
N ASN A 137 12.72 11.55 -19.34
CA ASN A 137 13.45 12.61 -18.63
C ASN A 137 13.20 13.97 -19.29
N GLU A 138 11.92 14.34 -19.44
CA GLU A 138 11.52 15.63 -20.00
C GLU A 138 11.32 16.67 -18.89
N SER A 139 11.51 17.95 -19.20
CA SER A 139 11.33 19.06 -18.25
C SER A 139 9.91 19.18 -17.69
N THR A 140 8.91 18.68 -18.42
CA THR A 140 7.48 18.69 -18.02
C THR A 140 7.01 17.40 -17.38
N SER A 141 7.86 16.36 -17.28
CA SER A 141 7.46 15.04 -16.79
C SER A 141 6.85 15.08 -15.39
N ALA A 142 7.41 15.86 -14.48
CA ALA A 142 6.88 15.99 -13.13
C ALA A 142 5.45 16.58 -13.11
N MET A 143 5.22 17.67 -13.86
CA MET A 143 3.90 18.32 -13.96
C MET A 143 2.87 17.38 -14.58
N ARG A 144 3.25 16.67 -15.65
CA ARG A 144 2.38 15.68 -16.32
C ARG A 144 2.05 14.51 -15.41
N SER A 145 3.05 14.01 -14.67
CA SER A 145 2.89 12.94 -13.71
C SER A 145 1.92 13.33 -12.59
N ASP A 146 2.10 14.51 -11.99
CA ASP A 146 1.20 15.02 -10.94
C ASP A 146 -0.24 15.18 -11.48
N GLY A 147 -0.41 15.76 -12.66
CA GLY A 147 -1.73 15.92 -13.28
C GLY A 147 -2.40 14.58 -13.59
N THR A 148 -1.66 13.61 -14.09
CA THR A 148 -2.18 12.25 -14.39
C THR A 148 -2.54 11.50 -13.10
N ALA A 149 -1.73 11.62 -12.05
CA ALA A 149 -2.03 11.02 -10.75
C ALA A 149 -3.27 11.64 -10.09
N LEU A 150 -3.45 12.96 -10.19
CA LEU A 150 -4.67 13.64 -9.73
C LEU A 150 -5.92 13.17 -10.49
N LEU A 151 -5.82 13.01 -11.82
CA LEU A 151 -6.92 12.49 -12.63
C LEU A 151 -7.28 11.04 -12.23
N MET A 152 -6.26 10.19 -12.05
CA MET A 152 -6.44 8.82 -11.57
C MET A 152 -7.13 8.80 -10.20
N LEU A 153 -6.71 9.65 -9.27
CA LEU A 153 -7.31 9.75 -7.94
C LEU A 153 -8.78 10.19 -8.02
N ALA A 154 -9.10 11.19 -8.86
CA ALA A 154 -10.47 11.64 -9.05
C ALA A 154 -11.39 10.51 -9.55
N ASP A 155 -10.91 9.68 -10.48
CA ASP A 155 -11.64 8.52 -10.98
C ASP A 155 -11.76 7.41 -9.92
N LEU A 156 -10.73 7.16 -9.14
CA LEU A 156 -10.79 6.22 -8.01
C LEU A 156 -11.84 6.66 -6.98
N ILE A 157 -11.87 7.94 -6.63
CA ILE A 157 -12.89 8.48 -5.72
C ILE A 157 -14.28 8.30 -6.32
N ARG A 158 -14.45 8.67 -7.58
CA ARG A 158 -15.76 8.65 -8.24
C ARG A 158 -16.35 7.25 -8.40
N TYR A 159 -15.54 6.26 -8.73
CA TYR A 159 -16.01 4.95 -9.15
C TYR A 159 -15.72 3.82 -8.16
N PHE A 160 -14.71 3.98 -7.31
CA PHE A 160 -14.19 2.92 -6.43
C PHE A 160 -14.15 3.33 -4.96
N SER A 161 -14.87 4.37 -4.57
CA SER A 161 -14.93 4.75 -3.15
C SER A 161 -16.32 4.64 -2.56
N VAL A 162 -16.34 4.59 -1.23
CA VAL A 162 -17.54 4.72 -0.41
C VAL A 162 -17.32 5.90 0.54
N TYR A 163 -18.28 6.80 0.61
CA TYR A 163 -18.25 7.92 1.55
C TYR A 163 -18.70 7.45 2.94
N SER A 164 -17.86 7.67 3.94
CA SER A 164 -18.14 7.31 5.33
C SER A 164 -18.45 8.56 6.14
N LEU A 165 -19.68 8.65 6.64
CA LEU A 165 -20.06 9.76 7.52
C LEU A 165 -19.23 9.74 8.82
N PRO A 166 -18.81 10.91 9.35
CA PRO A 166 -18.16 10.98 10.65
C PRO A 166 -19.06 10.35 11.73
N GLY A 167 -18.52 9.36 12.47
CA GLY A 167 -19.27 8.64 13.50
C GLY A 167 -20.00 7.36 13.04
N ALA A 168 -20.02 7.05 11.75
CA ALA A 168 -20.42 5.72 11.28
C ALA A 168 -19.26 4.75 11.49
N THR A 169 -19.25 4.02 12.58
CA THR A 169 -18.34 2.89 12.79
C THR A 169 -18.75 1.77 11.84
N ALA A 170 -18.14 1.72 10.66
CA ALA A 170 -18.11 0.47 9.93
C ALA A 170 -17.39 -0.56 10.83
N GLY A 171 -17.99 -1.72 11.07
CA GLY A 171 -17.44 -2.74 11.98
C GLY A 171 -16.04 -3.26 11.61
N THR A 172 -15.52 -2.89 10.46
CA THR A 172 -14.14 -3.11 9.99
C THR A 172 -13.13 -2.12 10.58
N SER A 173 -13.55 -0.88 10.92
CA SER A 173 -12.65 0.15 11.43
C SER A 173 -12.04 -0.25 12.78
N GLN A 174 -12.84 -0.73 13.74
CA GLN A 174 -12.35 -1.06 15.07
C GLN A 174 -11.36 -2.26 15.07
N SER A 175 -11.62 -3.26 14.23
CA SER A 175 -10.72 -4.41 14.07
C SER A 175 -9.39 -4.00 13.43
N ASN A 176 -9.43 -3.08 12.46
CA ASN A 176 -8.23 -2.51 11.84
C ASN A 176 -7.43 -1.64 12.80
N ASP A 177 -8.10 -0.84 13.64
CA ASP A 177 -7.44 -0.03 14.68
C ASP A 177 -6.73 -0.93 15.68
N THR A 178 -7.40 -1.99 16.17
CA THR A 178 -6.79 -2.96 17.08
C THR A 178 -5.60 -3.67 16.44
N LEU A 179 -5.69 -4.06 15.17
CA LEU A 179 -4.56 -4.70 14.49
C LEU A 179 -3.37 -3.76 14.36
N ARG A 180 -3.60 -2.48 14.03
CA ARG A 180 -2.55 -1.46 13.99
C ARG A 180 -1.90 -1.24 15.36
N GLU A 181 -2.70 -1.18 16.42
CA GLU A 181 -2.20 -1.03 17.79
C GLU A 181 -1.28 -2.20 18.17
N ILE A 182 -1.68 -3.43 17.88
CA ILE A 182 -0.87 -4.63 18.10
C ILE A 182 0.45 -4.53 17.32
N ILE A 183 0.37 -4.17 16.03
CA ILE A 183 1.55 -4.05 15.16
C ILE A 183 2.51 -2.99 15.70
N THR A 184 1.99 -1.83 16.08
CA THR A 184 2.79 -0.74 16.64
C THR A 184 3.49 -1.16 17.91
N TYR A 185 2.75 -1.74 18.87
CA TYR A 185 3.31 -2.23 20.13
C TYR A 185 4.44 -3.24 19.91
N VAL A 186 4.22 -4.23 19.05
CA VAL A 186 5.23 -5.24 18.72
C VAL A 186 6.49 -4.59 18.11
N ASN A 187 6.33 -3.57 17.27
CA ASN A 187 7.46 -2.87 16.67
C ASN A 187 8.25 -2.01 17.65
N GLU A 188 7.60 -1.39 18.62
CA GLU A 188 8.26 -0.60 19.63
C GLU A 188 9.06 -1.47 20.62
N HIS A 189 8.61 -2.71 20.86
CA HIS A 189 9.19 -3.62 21.86
C HIS A 189 9.89 -4.84 21.25
N TYR A 190 10.21 -4.83 19.95
CA TYR A 190 10.74 -6.01 19.26
C TYR A 190 12.11 -6.50 19.76
N THR A 191 12.87 -5.65 20.44
CA THR A 191 14.17 -6.03 21.06
C THR A 191 13.96 -6.81 22.35
N GLU A 192 12.77 -6.80 22.91
CA GLU A 192 12.39 -7.49 24.13
C GLU A 192 11.85 -8.90 23.81
N LYS A 193 11.90 -9.79 24.79
CA LYS A 193 11.25 -11.12 24.66
C LYS A 193 9.74 -10.95 24.87
N LEU A 194 9.02 -10.55 23.85
CA LEU A 194 7.58 -10.46 23.91
C LEU A 194 6.94 -11.84 23.97
N SER A 195 6.06 -12.06 24.92
CA SER A 195 5.15 -13.19 24.94
C SER A 195 3.84 -12.85 24.23
N LEU A 196 3.16 -13.87 23.74
CA LEU A 196 1.85 -13.74 23.10
C LEU A 196 0.79 -13.18 24.08
N GLU A 197 0.94 -13.48 25.36
CA GLU A 197 0.06 -13.03 26.43
C GLU A 197 0.24 -11.54 26.73
N GLU A 198 1.47 -11.05 26.76
CA GLU A 198 1.77 -9.63 26.92
C GLU A 198 1.16 -8.81 25.79
N VAL A 199 1.36 -9.24 24.53
CA VAL A 199 0.79 -8.55 23.37
C VAL A 199 -0.74 -8.60 23.37
N ALA A 200 -1.35 -9.71 23.76
CA ALA A 200 -2.80 -9.80 23.87
C ALA A 200 -3.36 -8.85 24.95
N ASN A 201 -2.72 -8.82 26.11
CA ASN A 201 -3.12 -7.96 27.23
C ASN A 201 -3.03 -6.47 26.86
N GLN A 202 -2.08 -6.07 26.01
CA GLN A 202 -1.92 -4.67 25.57
C GLN A 202 -3.19 -4.13 24.90
N VAL A 203 -3.92 -4.99 24.17
CA VAL A 203 -5.16 -4.63 23.48
C VAL A 203 -6.41 -5.13 24.21
N GLY A 204 -6.28 -5.53 25.46
CA GLY A 204 -7.39 -6.02 26.31
C GLY A 204 -7.98 -7.35 25.84
N PHE A 205 -7.22 -8.18 25.12
CA PHE A 205 -7.67 -9.49 24.66
C PHE A 205 -7.20 -10.63 25.57
N SER A 206 -8.05 -11.68 25.72
CA SER A 206 -7.52 -12.95 26.20
C SER A 206 -6.63 -13.60 25.13
N ARG A 207 -5.71 -14.46 25.54
CA ARG A 207 -4.83 -15.20 24.63
C ARG A 207 -5.62 -15.97 23.56
N GLU A 208 -6.73 -16.60 23.95
CA GLU A 208 -7.59 -17.38 23.05
C GLU A 208 -8.30 -16.48 22.03
N TYR A 209 -8.78 -15.32 22.46
CA TYR A 209 -9.42 -14.34 21.58
C TYR A 209 -8.40 -13.76 20.60
N PHE A 210 -7.21 -13.43 21.10
CA PHE A 210 -6.09 -12.95 20.29
C PHE A 210 -5.70 -13.93 19.18
N CYS A 211 -5.58 -15.23 19.51
CA CYS A 211 -5.30 -16.25 18.51
C CYS A 211 -6.43 -16.38 17.47
N ARG A 212 -7.69 -16.24 17.87
CA ARG A 212 -8.83 -16.25 16.94
C ARG A 212 -8.85 -15.01 16.06
N PHE A 213 -8.57 -13.85 16.62
CA PHE A 213 -8.47 -12.58 15.90
C PHE A 213 -7.46 -12.70 14.76
N PHE A 214 -6.24 -13.15 15.00
CA PHE A 214 -5.23 -13.33 13.96
C PHE A 214 -5.56 -14.41 12.93
N LYS A 215 -6.31 -15.45 13.31
CA LYS A 215 -6.82 -16.44 12.34
C LYS A 215 -7.81 -15.82 11.36
N LEU A 216 -8.67 -14.91 11.79
CA LEU A 216 -9.59 -14.17 10.92
C LEU A 216 -8.82 -13.33 9.89
N TRP A 217 -7.75 -12.67 10.31
CA TRP A 217 -6.88 -11.89 9.46
C TRP A 217 -5.94 -12.74 8.59
N LYS A 218 -5.97 -14.07 8.72
CA LYS A 218 -5.07 -14.98 8.00
C LYS A 218 -3.58 -14.61 8.13
N ILE A 219 -3.23 -13.88 9.16
CA ILE A 219 -1.86 -13.48 9.51
C ILE A 219 -1.26 -14.58 10.38
N ASN A 220 -0.05 -15.03 10.05
CA ASN A 220 0.64 -15.99 10.88
C ASN A 220 1.26 -15.27 12.09
N ILE A 221 0.63 -15.45 13.25
CA ILE A 221 0.98 -14.78 14.51
C ILE A 221 2.45 -14.99 14.90
N TYR A 222 2.99 -16.19 14.68
CA TYR A 222 4.39 -16.50 14.97
C TYR A 222 5.34 -15.71 14.08
N ASN A 223 5.01 -15.58 12.80
CA ASN A 223 5.80 -14.81 11.87
C ASN A 223 5.71 -13.30 12.15
N THR A 224 4.58 -12.83 12.66
CA THR A 224 4.36 -11.41 12.95
C THR A 224 5.04 -10.98 14.25
N ILE A 225 5.07 -11.84 15.28
CA ILE A 225 5.55 -11.46 16.63
C ILE A 225 7.00 -11.94 16.88
N PHE A 226 7.41 -13.10 16.34
CA PHE A 226 8.64 -13.77 16.78
C PHE A 226 9.76 -13.86 15.74
N THR A 227 9.56 -13.46 14.48
CA THR A 227 10.60 -13.51 13.47
C THR A 227 10.86 -12.12 12.87
N ALA A 228 11.89 -11.44 13.36
CA ALA A 228 12.44 -10.26 12.66
C ALA A 228 13.70 -10.66 11.89
N PRO A 229 13.96 -10.10 10.71
CA PRO A 229 14.84 -8.93 10.68
C PRO A 229 14.41 -7.85 9.67
N TYR A 230 14.90 -6.66 9.99
CA TYR A 230 15.10 -5.45 9.21
C TYR A 230 14.90 -5.56 7.69
N ILE A 231 13.92 -4.80 7.18
CA ILE A 231 13.90 -4.35 5.79
C ILE A 231 14.09 -2.82 5.84
N PRO A 232 15.03 -2.27 5.06
CA PRO A 232 15.27 -0.83 5.06
C PRO A 232 14.01 -0.08 4.62
N ALA A 233 13.75 1.04 5.28
CA ALA A 233 12.61 1.93 5.08
C ALA A 233 12.67 2.73 3.76
N SER A 234 13.14 2.13 2.68
CA SER A 234 13.10 2.73 1.36
C SER A 234 13.23 1.64 0.31
N PHE A 235 12.26 1.56 -0.58
CA PHE A 235 12.50 0.90 -1.86
C PHE A 235 13.72 1.58 -2.51
N PRO A 236 14.75 0.83 -2.94
CA PRO A 236 15.78 1.45 -3.73
C PRO A 236 15.09 2.01 -4.98
N SER A 237 14.91 3.34 -5.03
CA SER A 237 14.60 4.00 -6.29
C SER A 237 15.63 3.49 -7.29
N VAL A 238 15.19 3.05 -8.45
CA VAL A 238 16.12 2.80 -9.55
C VAL A 238 16.89 4.11 -9.74
N ALA A 239 18.11 4.12 -9.26
CA ALA A 239 18.96 5.30 -9.30
C ALA A 239 19.02 5.75 -10.75
N ARG A 240 18.57 6.98 -11.03
CA ARG A 240 18.83 7.63 -12.30
C ARG A 240 20.34 7.72 -12.41
N THR A 241 20.96 6.82 -13.16
CA THR A 241 22.35 6.95 -13.53
C THR A 241 22.42 8.13 -14.48
N ASN A 242 22.64 9.33 -13.94
CA ASN A 242 23.12 10.47 -14.70
C ASN A 242 24.57 10.13 -15.14
N SER A 243 24.72 9.44 -16.25
CA SER A 243 25.96 9.49 -16.99
C SER A 243 25.95 10.81 -17.80
N ALA A 244 26.24 11.90 -17.14
CA ALA A 244 26.77 13.05 -17.82
C ALA A 244 28.22 12.69 -18.22
N SER A 245 28.41 12.14 -19.40
CA SER A 245 29.70 12.17 -20.05
C SER A 245 29.95 13.63 -20.47
N ALA A 246 30.68 14.34 -19.63
CA ALA A 246 31.44 15.46 -20.09
C ALA A 246 32.63 14.90 -20.87
N ASP A 247 32.63 15.08 -22.16
CA ASP A 247 33.88 15.09 -22.94
C ASP A 247 33.72 15.94 -24.20
N ALA A 248 34.63 16.91 -24.25
CA ALA A 248 35.11 17.76 -25.37
C ALA A 248 34.17 18.76 -25.98
#